data_28c31872599c136c7864152911c7b4ed
#
_entry.id   28c31872599c136c7864152911c7b4ed
#
_cell.length_a   1.000
_cell.length_b   1.000
_cell.length_c   1.000
_cell.angle_alpha   90.00
_cell.angle_beta   90.00
_cell.angle_gamma   90.00
#
_symmetry.space_group_name_H-M   'P 1'
#
loop_
_entity.id
_entity.type
_entity.pdbx_description
1 polymer ?
#
loop_
_entity_poly.entity_id
_entity_poly.type
_entity_poly.pdbx_seq_one_letter_code
_entity_poly.pdbx_strand_id
1 'polypeptide(L)'
;MISNPSDIILEAKGISKYFGTITALESANLSLRPGEVLGVVGDNGAGKSTLMKVLSGLFKQSAGSIFFEGKKVDFSSPRDSQNLGIEMVYQDLALAENLPIGDNIFLGREPTRKFGPFKFLDHKQKRQLTEEHLSRLKINVKSADQRVEELSGGQRQAVAIARATAFDAKIVIMDEPTAALAVKEVGKVLDLIKGLKNLGVGVIVISHRMDDIFTVSDRVMALFQGTNFAESHLRETSRDEVIGWIMGKKI
;
A
#
# COMPACT_ATOMS: atom_id res chain seq x y z
N MET A 1 -5.71 25.84 -7.47
CA MET A 1 -7.08 25.60 -6.96
C MET A 1 -6.92 24.98 -5.57
N ILE A 2 -7.42 25.63 -4.54
CA ILE A 2 -7.41 25.09 -3.16
C ILE A 2 -8.42 23.94 -3.19
N SER A 3 -7.93 22.71 -3.05
CA SER A 3 -8.74 21.49 -3.03
C SER A 3 -9.69 21.52 -1.83
N ASN A 4 -10.94 21.18 -2.06
CA ASN A 4 -11.96 21.06 -1.03
C ASN A 4 -11.50 20.02 0.02
N PRO A 5 -11.50 20.30 1.34
CA PRO A 5 -11.11 19.34 2.37
C PRO A 5 -11.92 18.04 2.35
N SER A 6 -13.10 18.06 1.71
CA SER A 6 -14.00 16.90 1.56
C SER A 6 -13.47 15.80 0.62
N ASP A 7 -12.39 16.05 -0.13
CA ASP A 7 -11.89 15.09 -1.14
C ASP A 7 -10.69 14.26 -0.66
N ILE A 8 -10.29 14.41 0.60
CA ILE A 8 -9.15 13.68 1.18
C ILE A 8 -9.67 12.45 1.94
N ILE A 9 -9.20 11.26 1.53
CA ILE A 9 -9.56 10.01 2.20
C ILE A 9 -8.67 9.74 3.42
N LEU A 10 -7.37 10.05 3.32
CA LEU A 10 -6.39 9.89 4.41
C LEU A 10 -5.57 11.16 4.56
N GLU A 11 -5.46 11.64 5.79
CA GLU A 11 -4.62 12.79 6.11
C GLU A 11 -3.81 12.51 7.38
N ALA A 12 -2.52 12.72 7.29
CA ALA A 12 -1.59 12.67 8.43
C ALA A 12 -1.03 14.05 8.67
N LYS A 13 -1.17 14.56 9.90
CA LYS A 13 -0.74 15.91 10.30
C LYS A 13 0.29 15.86 11.41
N GLY A 14 1.48 16.38 11.17
CA GLY A 14 2.53 16.53 12.15
C GLY A 14 3.00 15.22 12.78
N ILE A 15 3.03 14.14 11.99
CA ILE A 15 3.39 12.81 12.50
C ILE A 15 4.85 12.79 12.92
N SER A 16 5.08 12.51 14.20
CA SER A 16 6.42 12.27 14.72
C SER A 16 6.53 10.86 15.29
N LYS A 17 7.70 10.25 15.13
CA LYS A 17 7.99 8.91 15.68
C LYS A 17 9.41 8.87 16.22
N TYR A 18 9.50 8.55 17.50
CA TYR A 18 10.77 8.38 18.20
C TYR A 18 10.96 6.94 18.62
N PHE A 19 12.17 6.41 18.46
CA PHE A 19 12.62 5.12 18.97
C PHE A 19 13.79 5.36 19.92
N GLY A 20 13.48 5.48 21.22
CA GLY A 20 14.47 5.92 22.20
C GLY A 20 15.00 7.32 21.85
N THR A 21 16.31 7.40 21.58
CA THR A 21 16.98 8.66 21.19
C THR A 21 16.95 8.93 19.68
N ILE A 22 16.44 7.98 18.88
CA ILE A 22 16.42 8.11 17.41
C ILE A 22 15.10 8.76 16.98
N THR A 23 15.19 9.90 16.31
CA THR A 23 14.05 10.54 15.63
C THR A 23 13.93 9.96 14.22
N ALA A 24 12.90 9.13 14.01
CA ALA A 24 12.63 8.52 12.70
C ALA A 24 11.69 9.36 11.83
N LEU A 25 10.80 10.12 12.47
CA LEU A 25 9.92 11.12 11.84
C LEU A 25 9.79 12.34 12.73
N GLU A 26 9.78 13.51 12.10
CA GLU A 26 9.61 14.79 12.77
C GLU A 26 8.59 15.64 12.00
N SER A 27 7.38 15.75 12.55
CA SER A 27 6.29 16.56 11.97
C SER A 27 5.95 16.25 10.50
N ALA A 28 6.05 14.98 10.10
CA ALA A 28 5.72 14.55 8.74
C ALA A 28 4.23 14.69 8.45
N ASN A 29 3.91 15.12 7.23
CA ASN A 29 2.55 15.31 6.75
C ASN A 29 2.33 14.49 5.49
N LEU A 30 1.10 14.02 5.27
CA LEU A 30 0.69 13.31 4.07
C LEU A 30 -0.80 13.50 3.85
N SER A 31 -1.21 13.66 2.60
CA SER A 31 -2.62 13.59 2.21
C SER A 31 -2.78 12.67 1.00
N LEU A 32 -3.89 11.94 0.95
CA LEU A 32 -4.24 11.04 -0.16
C LEU A 32 -5.71 11.19 -0.50
N ARG A 33 -6.04 11.20 -1.80
CA ARG A 33 -7.41 11.21 -2.31
C ARG A 33 -7.85 9.83 -2.79
N PRO A 34 -9.16 9.55 -2.83
CA PRO A 34 -9.67 8.35 -3.49
C PRO A 34 -9.21 8.30 -4.96
N GLY A 35 -8.77 7.12 -5.41
CA GLY A 35 -8.30 6.96 -6.79
C GLY A 35 -7.07 7.78 -7.16
N GLU A 36 -6.27 8.19 -6.19
CA GLU A 36 -4.97 8.84 -6.37
C GLU A 36 -3.84 7.85 -6.13
N VAL A 37 -2.78 7.95 -6.91
CA VAL A 37 -1.51 7.28 -6.62
C VAL A 37 -0.50 8.32 -6.15
N LEU A 38 -0.09 8.23 -4.89
CA LEU A 38 0.96 9.04 -4.29
C LEU A 38 2.27 8.28 -4.26
N GLY A 39 3.27 8.76 -4.98
CA GLY A 39 4.65 8.28 -4.87
C GLY A 39 5.35 8.89 -3.65
N VAL A 40 5.98 8.06 -2.82
CA VAL A 40 6.77 8.51 -1.67
C VAL A 40 8.22 8.13 -1.91
N VAL A 41 9.07 9.14 -2.04
CA VAL A 41 10.49 8.98 -2.34
C VAL A 41 11.36 9.55 -1.22
N GLY A 42 12.64 9.24 -1.23
CA GLY A 42 13.62 9.68 -0.24
C GLY A 42 14.73 8.65 -0.10
N ASP A 43 15.85 9.03 0.50
CA ASP A 43 16.97 8.13 0.73
C ASP A 43 16.65 7.07 1.80
N ASN A 44 17.55 6.09 1.95
CA ASN A 44 17.49 5.13 3.04
C ASN A 44 17.59 5.86 4.38
N GLY A 45 16.69 5.49 5.31
CA GLY A 45 16.60 6.20 6.59
C GLY A 45 15.81 7.52 6.57
N ALA A 46 15.29 7.98 5.42
CA ALA A 46 14.48 9.20 5.35
C ALA A 46 13.12 9.13 6.09
N GLY A 47 12.73 7.98 6.63
CA GLY A 47 11.49 7.81 7.39
C GLY A 47 10.32 7.23 6.60
N LYS A 48 10.46 6.92 5.30
CA LYS A 48 9.37 6.42 4.42
C LYS A 48 8.62 5.22 5.02
N SER A 49 9.32 4.11 5.23
CA SER A 49 8.69 2.89 5.78
C SER A 49 8.18 3.08 7.21
N THR A 50 8.79 3.99 8.00
CA THR A 50 8.27 4.35 9.33
C THR A 50 6.94 5.06 9.24
N LEU A 51 6.79 6.03 8.31
CA LEU A 51 5.52 6.72 8.08
C LEU A 51 4.45 5.73 7.64
N MET A 52 4.75 4.83 6.72
CA MET A 52 3.80 3.80 6.26
C MET A 52 3.39 2.85 7.39
N LYS A 53 4.33 2.44 8.23
CA LYS A 53 4.04 1.60 9.41
C LYS A 53 3.18 2.32 10.45
N VAL A 54 3.27 3.65 10.54
CA VAL A 54 2.36 4.46 11.36
C VAL A 54 0.97 4.50 10.74
N LEU A 55 0.87 4.76 9.42
CA LEU A 55 -0.42 4.82 8.71
C LEU A 55 -1.13 3.46 8.65
N SER A 56 -0.40 2.36 8.65
CA SER A 56 -0.94 1.00 8.71
C SER A 56 -1.23 0.50 10.13
N GLY A 57 -1.01 1.32 11.17
CA GLY A 57 -1.26 0.95 12.56
C GLY A 57 -0.25 -0.04 13.16
N LEU A 58 0.85 -0.36 12.45
CA LEU A 58 1.92 -1.21 12.99
C LEU A 58 2.73 -0.49 14.06
N PHE A 59 2.92 0.82 13.90
CA PHE A 59 3.55 1.67 14.90
C PHE A 59 2.58 2.77 15.33
N LYS A 60 2.46 2.97 16.65
CA LYS A 60 1.77 4.16 17.17
C LYS A 60 2.68 5.38 16.98
N GLN A 61 2.14 6.49 16.47
CA GLN A 61 2.85 7.76 16.39
C GLN A 61 3.19 8.29 17.80
N SER A 62 4.31 9.00 17.92
CA SER A 62 4.70 9.68 19.15
C SER A 62 4.02 11.05 19.32
N ALA A 63 3.74 11.73 18.19
CA ALA A 63 2.96 12.96 18.12
C ALA A 63 2.26 13.07 16.77
N GLY A 64 1.34 14.02 16.63
CA GLY A 64 0.55 14.26 15.45
C GLY A 64 -0.80 13.58 15.47
N SER A 65 -1.52 13.65 14.34
CA SER A 65 -2.88 13.12 14.21
C SER A 65 -3.11 12.53 12.81
N ILE A 66 -3.87 11.45 12.76
CA ILE A 66 -4.31 10.81 11.52
C ILE A 66 -5.81 11.03 11.39
N PHE A 67 -6.25 11.36 10.17
CA PHE A 67 -7.66 11.51 9.84
C PHE A 67 -7.99 10.58 8.66
N PHE A 68 -9.09 9.88 8.79
CA PHE A 68 -9.64 9.03 7.75
C PHE A 68 -11.06 9.51 7.42
N GLU A 69 -11.33 9.84 6.15
CA GLU A 69 -12.60 10.45 5.71
C GLU A 69 -13.01 11.65 6.61
N GLY A 70 -12.03 12.51 6.93
CA GLY A 70 -12.21 13.70 7.77
C GLY A 70 -12.38 13.44 9.27
N LYS A 71 -12.42 12.19 9.71
CA LYS A 71 -12.55 11.83 11.14
C LYS A 71 -11.18 11.48 11.70
N LYS A 72 -10.86 12.03 12.88
CA LYS A 72 -9.64 11.66 13.59
C LYS A 72 -9.72 10.20 14.02
N VAL A 73 -8.64 9.46 13.71
CA VAL A 73 -8.49 8.04 14.06
C VAL A 73 -7.21 7.82 14.87
N ASP A 74 -7.21 6.80 15.71
CA ASP A 74 -6.05 6.35 16.46
C ASP A 74 -5.92 4.84 16.32
N PHE A 75 -4.77 4.38 15.85
CA PHE A 75 -4.51 2.97 15.61
C PHE A 75 -3.73 2.39 16.78
N SER A 76 -4.26 1.35 17.39
CA SER A 76 -3.60 0.55 18.43
C SER A 76 -2.99 -0.74 17.84
N SER A 77 -3.46 -1.13 16.66
CA SER A 77 -3.02 -2.33 15.94
C SER A 77 -3.25 -2.19 14.43
N PRO A 78 -2.57 -3.01 13.59
CA PRO A 78 -2.86 -3.07 12.15
C PRO A 78 -4.33 -3.43 11.83
N ARG A 79 -5.00 -4.16 12.72
CA ARG A 79 -6.41 -4.50 12.53
C ARG A 79 -7.32 -3.28 12.54
N ASP A 80 -6.95 -2.23 13.27
CA ASP A 80 -7.75 -1.00 13.32
C ASP A 80 -7.72 -0.27 11.98
N SER A 81 -6.55 -0.18 11.34
CA SER A 81 -6.41 0.41 10.01
C SER A 81 -7.10 -0.44 8.94
N GLN A 82 -6.97 -1.77 9.02
CA GLN A 82 -7.62 -2.72 8.13
C GLN A 82 -9.15 -2.65 8.20
N ASN A 83 -9.72 -2.46 9.38
CA ASN A 83 -11.16 -2.29 9.55
C ASN A 83 -11.70 -1.02 8.86
N LEU A 84 -10.84 -0.04 8.61
CA LEU A 84 -11.17 1.16 7.83
C LEU A 84 -10.89 0.98 6.32
N GLY A 85 -10.31 -0.15 5.91
CA GLY A 85 -9.92 -0.42 4.53
C GLY A 85 -8.54 0.12 4.16
N ILE A 86 -7.64 0.33 5.13
CA ILE A 86 -6.24 0.67 4.89
C ILE A 86 -5.43 -0.61 4.99
N GLU A 87 -4.94 -1.10 3.85
CA GLU A 87 -4.17 -2.33 3.76
C GLU A 87 -2.72 -2.03 3.35
N MET A 88 -1.80 -2.88 3.74
CA MET A 88 -0.37 -2.73 3.42
C MET A 88 0.19 -3.98 2.76
N VAL A 89 0.88 -3.79 1.64
CA VAL A 89 1.73 -4.78 0.99
C VAL A 89 3.17 -4.45 1.37
N TYR A 90 3.76 -5.33 2.18
CA TYR A 90 5.13 -5.18 2.66
C TYR A 90 6.13 -5.61 1.60
N GLN A 91 7.37 -5.16 1.72
CA GLN A 91 8.49 -5.58 0.87
C GLN A 91 8.72 -7.11 0.95
N ASP A 92 8.65 -7.69 2.16
CA ASP A 92 8.45 -9.12 2.35
C ASP A 92 6.96 -9.41 2.24
N LEU A 93 6.54 -10.07 1.18
CA LEU A 93 5.14 -10.26 0.81
C LEU A 93 4.31 -10.97 1.90
N ALA A 94 4.98 -11.60 2.87
CA ALA A 94 4.38 -12.36 3.97
C ALA A 94 3.33 -13.37 3.46
N LEU A 95 3.64 -14.05 2.35
CA LEU A 95 2.83 -15.14 1.80
C LEU A 95 3.29 -16.46 2.39
N ALA A 96 2.34 -17.32 2.74
CA ALA A 96 2.62 -18.70 3.09
C ALA A 96 2.86 -19.52 1.82
N GLU A 97 4.12 -19.74 1.45
CA GLU A 97 4.50 -20.31 0.15
C GLU A 97 3.95 -21.72 -0.06
N ASN A 98 3.82 -22.51 1.00
CA ASN A 98 3.28 -23.87 0.96
C ASN A 98 1.75 -23.94 0.85
N LEU A 99 1.05 -22.82 0.97
CA LEU A 99 -0.41 -22.74 0.88
C LEU A 99 -0.88 -22.32 -0.52
N PRO A 100 -2.09 -22.74 -0.92
CA PRO A 100 -2.76 -22.24 -2.13
C PRO A 100 -2.96 -20.72 -2.13
N ILE A 101 -3.11 -20.16 -3.34
CA ILE A 101 -3.42 -18.73 -3.54
C ILE A 101 -4.67 -18.34 -2.75
N GLY A 102 -5.77 -19.12 -2.85
CA GLY A 102 -7.02 -18.84 -2.16
C GLY A 102 -6.86 -18.83 -0.64
N ASP A 103 -6.01 -19.71 -0.08
CA ASP A 103 -5.74 -19.72 1.36
C ASP A 103 -4.92 -18.49 1.78
N ASN A 104 -3.97 -18.04 0.97
CA ASN A 104 -3.21 -16.81 1.23
C ASN A 104 -4.09 -15.56 1.19
N ILE A 105 -5.02 -15.46 0.23
CA ILE A 105 -5.91 -14.30 0.09
C ILE A 105 -6.85 -14.19 1.29
N PHE A 106 -7.42 -15.30 1.75
CA PHE A 106 -8.42 -15.32 2.81
C PHE A 106 -7.87 -15.65 4.20
N LEU A 107 -6.55 -15.74 4.38
CA LEU A 107 -5.92 -16.13 5.64
C LEU A 107 -6.41 -15.26 6.82
N GLY A 108 -7.04 -15.91 7.82
CA GLY A 108 -7.62 -15.26 8.99
C GLY A 108 -8.97 -14.58 8.76
N ARG A 109 -9.52 -14.65 7.53
CA ARG A 109 -10.82 -14.09 7.13
C ARG A 109 -11.57 -15.06 6.21
N GLU A 110 -11.41 -16.37 6.43
CA GLU A 110 -11.95 -17.41 5.57
C GLU A 110 -13.48 -17.39 5.57
N PRO A 111 -14.13 -17.56 4.40
CA PRO A 111 -15.56 -17.72 4.32
C PRO A 111 -16.00 -18.99 5.06
N THR A 112 -17.06 -18.87 5.86
CA THR A 112 -17.57 -19.96 6.67
C THR A 112 -19.05 -20.17 6.40
N ARG A 113 -19.49 -21.43 6.41
CA ARG A 113 -20.90 -21.83 6.44
C ARG A 113 -21.30 -22.33 7.83
N LYS A 114 -22.51 -21.97 8.26
CA LYS A 114 -23.07 -22.46 9.52
C LYS A 114 -23.73 -23.81 9.30
N PHE A 115 -23.49 -24.76 10.22
CA PHE A 115 -24.22 -26.00 10.31
C PHE A 115 -24.58 -26.22 11.78
N GLY A 116 -25.80 -25.89 12.14
CA GLY A 116 -26.24 -25.84 13.55
C GLY A 116 -25.40 -24.76 14.33
N PRO A 117 -24.87 -25.11 15.50
CA PRO A 117 -24.05 -24.20 16.31
C PRO A 117 -22.60 -24.06 15.81
N PHE A 118 -22.18 -24.88 14.82
CA PHE A 118 -20.82 -24.95 14.35
C PHE A 118 -20.60 -24.11 13.08
N LYS A 119 -19.39 -23.55 12.93
CA LYS A 119 -18.91 -22.88 11.71
C LYS A 119 -17.85 -23.76 11.05
N PHE A 120 -18.04 -24.07 9.78
CA PHE A 120 -17.10 -24.82 8.95
C PHE A 120 -16.56 -23.94 7.82
N LEU A 121 -15.34 -24.17 7.39
CA LEU A 121 -14.77 -23.51 6.22
C LEU A 121 -15.61 -23.83 4.97
N ASP A 122 -15.94 -22.80 4.20
CA ASP A 122 -16.59 -22.97 2.90
C ASP A 122 -15.56 -22.91 1.78
N HIS A 123 -14.94 -24.05 1.49
CA HIS A 123 -13.92 -24.18 0.46
C HIS A 123 -14.44 -23.80 -0.94
N LYS A 124 -15.72 -24.12 -1.24
CA LYS A 124 -16.31 -23.81 -2.54
C LYS A 124 -16.48 -22.29 -2.70
N GLN A 125 -17.04 -21.64 -1.71
CA GLN A 125 -17.20 -20.18 -1.70
C GLN A 125 -15.83 -19.48 -1.74
N LYS A 126 -14.87 -19.94 -0.95
CA LYS A 126 -13.50 -19.38 -0.96
C LYS A 126 -12.88 -19.44 -2.35
N ARG A 127 -12.94 -20.60 -3.02
CA ARG A 127 -12.41 -20.76 -4.37
C ARG A 127 -13.08 -19.83 -5.37
N GLN A 128 -14.42 -19.78 -5.37
CA GLN A 128 -15.19 -18.91 -6.26
C GLN A 128 -14.81 -17.43 -6.06
N LEU A 129 -14.82 -16.93 -4.81
CA LEU A 129 -14.45 -15.56 -4.50
C LEU A 129 -13.00 -15.25 -4.90
N THR A 130 -12.08 -16.21 -4.74
CA THR A 130 -10.70 -16.07 -5.19
C THR A 130 -10.62 -15.88 -6.71
N GLU A 131 -11.27 -16.75 -7.48
CA GLU A 131 -11.25 -16.70 -8.94
C GLU A 131 -11.88 -15.40 -9.47
N GLU A 132 -13.01 -14.98 -8.91
CA GLU A 132 -13.67 -13.71 -9.23
C GLU A 132 -12.76 -12.51 -8.95
N HIS A 133 -12.09 -12.50 -7.79
CA HIS A 133 -11.21 -11.40 -7.39
C HIS A 133 -9.95 -11.32 -8.26
N LEU A 134 -9.30 -12.45 -8.53
CA LEU A 134 -8.14 -12.52 -9.42
C LEU A 134 -8.50 -12.08 -10.85
N SER A 135 -9.68 -12.48 -11.35
CA SER A 135 -10.20 -12.06 -12.66
C SER A 135 -10.45 -10.55 -12.71
N ARG A 136 -11.08 -9.97 -11.67
CA ARG A 136 -11.31 -8.52 -11.56
C ARG A 136 -10.01 -7.71 -11.64
N LEU A 137 -8.95 -8.23 -11.01
CA LEU A 137 -7.62 -7.62 -11.02
C LEU A 137 -6.78 -7.99 -12.26
N LYS A 138 -7.32 -8.83 -13.15
CA LYS A 138 -6.60 -9.35 -14.34
C LYS A 138 -5.30 -10.07 -14.00
N ILE A 139 -5.26 -10.75 -12.85
CA ILE A 139 -4.12 -11.55 -12.41
C ILE A 139 -4.18 -12.92 -13.07
N ASN A 140 -3.16 -13.25 -13.85
CA ASN A 140 -3.10 -14.49 -14.60
C ASN A 140 -2.34 -15.57 -13.82
N VAL A 141 -3.07 -16.54 -13.29
CA VAL A 141 -2.58 -17.76 -12.62
C VAL A 141 -3.34 -18.96 -13.14
N LYS A 142 -2.82 -20.17 -12.92
CA LYS A 142 -3.45 -21.40 -13.44
C LYS A 142 -4.75 -21.75 -12.70
N SER A 143 -4.80 -21.57 -11.40
CA SER A 143 -5.93 -21.91 -10.54
C SER A 143 -5.80 -21.20 -9.19
N ALA A 144 -6.92 -20.96 -8.50
CA ALA A 144 -6.94 -20.51 -7.11
C ALA A 144 -6.29 -21.52 -6.14
N ASP A 145 -6.25 -22.80 -6.53
CA ASP A 145 -5.65 -23.88 -5.74
C ASP A 145 -4.15 -24.05 -5.99
N GLN A 146 -3.54 -23.28 -6.91
CA GLN A 146 -2.11 -23.30 -7.16
C GLN A 146 -1.35 -22.81 -5.91
N ARG A 147 -0.26 -23.52 -5.53
CA ARG A 147 0.57 -23.12 -4.39
C ARG A 147 1.42 -21.90 -4.74
N VAL A 148 1.64 -21.05 -3.75
CA VAL A 148 2.41 -19.81 -3.93
C VAL A 148 3.88 -20.08 -4.28
N GLU A 149 4.47 -21.17 -3.79
CA GLU A 149 5.83 -21.59 -4.15
C GLU A 149 6.04 -21.83 -5.65
N GLU A 150 4.99 -22.18 -6.39
CA GLU A 150 5.02 -22.43 -7.84
C GLU A 150 4.92 -21.13 -8.67
N LEU A 151 4.73 -19.99 -8.03
CA LEU A 151 4.52 -18.71 -8.70
C LEU A 151 5.84 -18.01 -9.00
N SER A 152 5.88 -17.26 -10.11
CA SER A 152 6.96 -16.30 -10.33
C SER A 152 6.93 -15.15 -9.34
N GLY A 153 8.02 -14.40 -9.20
CA GLY A 153 8.10 -13.23 -8.31
C GLY A 153 6.97 -12.23 -8.57
N GLY A 154 6.72 -11.91 -9.84
CA GLY A 154 5.64 -10.99 -10.21
C GLY A 154 4.23 -11.54 -9.94
N GLN A 155 4.04 -12.87 -10.06
CA GLN A 155 2.78 -13.49 -9.67
C GLN A 155 2.58 -13.48 -8.16
N ARG A 156 3.64 -13.75 -7.38
CA ARG A 156 3.60 -13.62 -5.90
C ARG A 156 3.25 -12.20 -5.49
N GLN A 157 3.87 -11.20 -6.11
CA GLN A 157 3.54 -9.79 -5.88
C GLN A 157 2.07 -9.49 -6.19
N ALA A 158 1.56 -9.97 -7.32
CA ALA A 158 0.16 -9.79 -7.70
C ALA A 158 -0.80 -10.47 -6.69
N VAL A 159 -0.47 -11.66 -6.19
CA VAL A 159 -1.25 -12.34 -5.14
C VAL A 159 -1.22 -11.56 -3.81
N ALA A 160 -0.09 -10.96 -3.43
CA ALA A 160 -0.01 -10.11 -2.24
C ALA A 160 -0.90 -8.86 -2.36
N ILE A 161 -0.94 -8.25 -3.55
CA ILE A 161 -1.84 -7.12 -3.85
C ILE A 161 -3.30 -7.60 -3.86
N ALA A 162 -3.60 -8.77 -4.43
CA ALA A 162 -4.94 -9.36 -4.39
C ALA A 162 -5.39 -9.60 -2.95
N ARG A 163 -4.53 -10.15 -2.08
CA ARG A 163 -4.83 -10.31 -0.65
C ARG A 163 -5.18 -8.99 0.02
N ALA A 164 -4.38 -7.94 -0.22
CA ALA A 164 -4.62 -6.62 0.34
C ALA A 164 -5.93 -5.98 -0.14
N THR A 165 -6.42 -6.36 -1.33
CA THR A 165 -7.62 -5.76 -1.94
C THR A 165 -8.87 -6.64 -1.87
N ALA A 166 -8.79 -7.81 -1.22
CA ALA A 166 -9.90 -8.78 -1.18
C ALA A 166 -11.08 -8.32 -0.30
N PHE A 167 -10.88 -7.37 0.62
CA PHE A 167 -11.85 -6.97 1.64
C PHE A 167 -12.12 -5.47 1.60
N ASP A 168 -12.62 -4.98 0.45
CA ASP A 168 -13.06 -3.59 0.25
C ASP A 168 -12.02 -2.54 0.66
N ALA A 169 -10.75 -2.78 0.28
CA ALA A 169 -9.68 -1.83 0.52
C ALA A 169 -9.99 -0.49 -0.15
N LYS A 170 -9.95 0.57 0.64
CA LYS A 170 -10.06 1.95 0.19
C LYS A 170 -8.69 2.57 -0.09
N ILE A 171 -7.67 2.08 0.62
CA ILE A 171 -6.28 2.50 0.49
C ILE A 171 -5.37 1.28 0.52
N VAL A 172 -4.42 1.25 -0.40
CA VAL A 172 -3.34 0.25 -0.41
C VAL A 172 -2.00 0.95 -0.35
N ILE A 173 -1.22 0.64 0.68
CA ILE A 173 0.16 1.09 0.85
C ILE A 173 1.07 -0.01 0.32
N MET A 174 2.02 0.32 -0.57
CA MET A 174 2.96 -0.63 -1.16
C MET A 174 4.40 -0.17 -0.88
N ASP A 175 5.14 -0.99 -0.17
CA ASP A 175 6.55 -0.74 0.15
C ASP A 175 7.44 -1.52 -0.84
N GLU A 176 8.08 -0.80 -1.76
CA GLU A 176 8.98 -1.34 -2.80
C GLU A 176 8.36 -2.47 -3.67
N PRO A 177 7.18 -2.28 -4.28
CA PRO A 177 6.43 -3.37 -4.91
C PRO A 177 7.11 -4.02 -6.11
N THR A 178 8.20 -3.44 -6.63
CA THR A 178 8.90 -3.89 -7.85
C THR A 178 10.38 -4.21 -7.62
N ALA A 179 10.89 -4.08 -6.39
CA ALA A 179 12.33 -4.12 -6.09
C ALA A 179 13.03 -5.43 -6.51
N ALA A 180 12.35 -6.58 -6.36
CA ALA A 180 12.93 -7.91 -6.63
C ALA A 180 12.39 -8.55 -7.93
N LEU A 181 11.80 -7.77 -8.83
CA LEU A 181 11.14 -8.29 -10.02
C LEU A 181 11.97 -8.13 -11.29
N ALA A 182 11.85 -9.12 -12.18
CA ALA A 182 12.37 -9.02 -13.55
C ALA A 182 11.62 -7.92 -14.34
N VAL A 183 12.29 -7.29 -15.31
CA VAL A 183 11.76 -6.14 -16.08
C VAL A 183 10.36 -6.41 -16.67
N LYS A 184 10.13 -7.63 -17.19
CA LYS A 184 8.82 -8.01 -17.73
C LYS A 184 7.70 -8.11 -16.69
N GLU A 185 8.04 -8.36 -15.44
CA GLU A 185 7.09 -8.48 -14.34
C GLU A 185 6.74 -7.12 -13.74
N VAL A 186 7.70 -6.20 -13.72
CA VAL A 186 7.51 -4.83 -13.26
C VAL A 186 6.31 -4.17 -13.95
N GLY A 187 6.25 -4.23 -15.29
CA GLY A 187 5.15 -3.65 -16.05
C GLY A 187 3.78 -4.15 -15.60
N LYS A 188 3.64 -5.47 -15.33
CA LYS A 188 2.38 -6.06 -14.85
C LYS A 188 1.96 -5.52 -13.47
N VAL A 189 2.92 -5.32 -12.57
CA VAL A 189 2.65 -4.75 -11.23
C VAL A 189 2.25 -3.28 -11.36
N LEU A 190 2.92 -2.50 -12.21
CA LEU A 190 2.57 -1.10 -12.46
C LEU A 190 1.17 -0.97 -13.10
N ASP A 191 0.82 -1.87 -14.02
CA ASP A 191 -0.54 -1.92 -14.61
C ASP A 191 -1.59 -2.29 -13.55
N LEU A 192 -1.26 -3.18 -12.61
CA LEU A 192 -2.15 -3.53 -11.51
C LEU A 192 -2.37 -2.31 -10.58
N ILE A 193 -1.34 -1.54 -10.26
CA ILE A 193 -1.45 -0.29 -9.50
C ILE A 193 -2.38 0.71 -10.21
N LYS A 194 -2.21 0.90 -11.52
CA LYS A 194 -3.12 1.73 -12.33
C LYS A 194 -4.55 1.19 -12.32
N GLY A 195 -4.70 -0.13 -12.34
CA GLY A 195 -6.01 -0.79 -12.23
C GLY A 195 -6.71 -0.47 -10.91
N LEU A 196 -6.01 -0.50 -9.79
CA LEU A 196 -6.55 -0.13 -8.47
C LEU A 196 -7.01 1.33 -8.43
N LYS A 197 -6.21 2.25 -8.96
CA LYS A 197 -6.58 3.66 -9.12
C LYS A 197 -7.90 3.79 -9.87
N ASN A 198 -8.07 3.09 -10.98
CA ASN A 198 -9.28 3.14 -11.80
C ASN A 198 -10.52 2.56 -11.08
N LEU A 199 -10.31 1.72 -10.07
CA LEU A 199 -11.36 1.22 -9.18
C LEU A 199 -11.66 2.17 -8.02
N GLY A 200 -11.04 3.35 -7.97
CA GLY A 200 -11.23 4.35 -6.92
C GLY A 200 -10.40 4.12 -5.66
N VAL A 201 -9.51 3.12 -5.65
CA VAL A 201 -8.63 2.84 -4.52
C VAL A 201 -7.50 3.86 -4.49
N GLY A 202 -7.28 4.51 -3.34
CA GLY A 202 -6.10 5.35 -3.11
C GLY A 202 -4.87 4.46 -2.93
N VAL A 203 -3.76 4.81 -3.59
CA VAL A 203 -2.54 4.00 -3.50
C VAL A 203 -1.37 4.85 -3.05
N ILE A 204 -0.59 4.39 -2.08
CA ILE A 204 0.70 4.97 -1.70
C ILE A 204 1.77 3.99 -2.15
N VAL A 205 2.69 4.45 -3.00
CA VAL A 205 3.81 3.63 -3.49
C VAL A 205 5.12 4.20 -3.00
N ILE A 206 5.86 3.42 -2.22
CA ILE A 206 7.26 3.70 -1.93
C ILE A 206 8.09 2.98 -3.00
N SER A 207 8.97 3.71 -3.67
CA SER A 207 9.98 3.13 -4.54
C SER A 207 11.21 4.02 -4.63
N HIS A 208 12.38 3.39 -4.73
CA HIS A 208 13.62 4.07 -5.11
C HIS A 208 13.82 4.10 -6.63
N ARG A 209 12.96 3.41 -7.40
CA ARG A 209 12.97 3.40 -8.87
C ARG A 209 12.12 4.54 -9.41
N MET A 210 12.78 5.61 -9.85
CA MET A 210 12.09 6.79 -10.39
C MET A 210 11.17 6.45 -11.58
N ASP A 211 11.58 5.50 -12.43
CA ASP A 211 10.77 5.08 -13.57
C ASP A 211 9.40 4.53 -13.15
N ASP A 212 9.36 3.78 -12.05
CA ASP A 212 8.11 3.24 -11.53
C ASP A 212 7.21 4.36 -10.99
N ILE A 213 7.79 5.28 -10.17
CA ILE A 213 7.08 6.46 -9.63
C ILE A 213 6.50 7.29 -10.77
N PHE A 214 7.31 7.65 -11.77
CA PHE A 214 6.87 8.46 -12.91
C PHE A 214 5.86 7.74 -13.82
N THR A 215 5.80 6.42 -13.75
CA THR A 215 4.85 5.62 -14.55
C THR A 215 3.46 5.55 -13.94
N VAL A 216 3.34 5.51 -12.60
CA VAL A 216 2.06 5.22 -11.94
C VAL A 216 1.49 6.34 -11.10
N SER A 217 2.33 7.25 -10.58
CA SER A 217 1.89 8.24 -9.59
C SER A 217 1.27 9.49 -10.23
N ASP A 218 0.35 10.11 -9.53
CA ASP A 218 -0.22 11.41 -9.87
C ASP A 218 0.57 12.54 -9.22
N ARG A 219 1.05 12.27 -8.01
CA ARG A 219 1.78 13.21 -7.16
C ARG A 219 2.94 12.48 -6.52
N VAL A 220 4.01 13.20 -6.26
CA VAL A 220 5.20 12.68 -5.57
C VAL A 220 5.51 13.54 -4.36
N MET A 221 5.83 12.87 -3.26
CA MET A 221 6.27 13.47 -2.00
C MET A 221 7.67 12.94 -1.67
N ALA A 222 8.60 13.84 -1.40
CA ALA A 222 9.94 13.51 -0.95
C ALA A 222 10.06 13.68 0.56
N LEU A 223 10.54 12.64 1.24
CA LEU A 223 10.96 12.70 2.64
C LEU A 223 12.49 12.82 2.70
N PHE A 224 12.94 13.69 3.59
CA PHE A 224 14.36 13.87 3.90
C PHE A 224 14.53 14.00 5.41
N GLN A 225 15.36 13.14 6.01
CA GLN A 225 15.63 13.14 7.46
C GLN A 225 14.38 13.20 8.35
N GLY A 226 13.37 12.41 8.01
CA GLY A 226 12.13 12.28 8.79
C GLY A 226 11.11 13.40 8.58
N THR A 227 11.36 14.36 7.69
CA THR A 227 10.47 15.49 7.39
C THR A 227 10.05 15.52 5.93
N ASN A 228 8.94 16.23 5.63
CA ASN A 228 8.59 16.53 4.24
C ASN A 228 9.58 17.54 3.66
N PHE A 229 10.24 17.19 2.58
CA PHE A 229 11.16 18.10 1.88
C PHE A 229 10.43 18.86 0.77
N ALA A 230 9.73 18.15 -0.09
CA ALA A 230 8.98 18.72 -1.21
C ALA A 230 7.83 17.79 -1.63
N GLU A 231 6.86 18.34 -2.30
CA GLU A 231 5.71 17.64 -2.87
C GLU A 231 5.21 18.37 -4.11
N SER A 232 4.89 17.62 -5.17
CA SER A 232 4.35 18.19 -6.41
C SER A 232 3.52 17.17 -7.19
N HIS A 233 2.65 17.65 -8.07
CA HIS A 233 2.09 16.81 -9.13
C HIS A 233 3.19 16.43 -10.12
N LEU A 234 3.19 15.16 -10.57
CA LEU A 234 4.23 14.68 -11.51
C LEU A 234 4.27 15.44 -12.83
N ARG A 235 3.15 15.99 -13.27
CA ARG A 235 3.09 16.86 -14.48
C ARG A 235 3.76 18.23 -14.31
N GLU A 236 4.06 18.63 -13.08
CA GLU A 236 4.58 19.94 -12.69
C GLU A 236 6.04 19.87 -12.20
N THR A 237 6.63 18.68 -12.21
CA THR A 237 8.01 18.43 -11.77
C THR A 237 8.76 17.53 -12.76
N SER A 238 10.07 17.50 -12.65
CA SER A 238 10.95 16.67 -13.46
C SER A 238 11.61 15.58 -12.60
N ARG A 239 12.17 14.56 -13.29
CA ARG A 239 12.94 13.51 -12.63
C ARG A 239 14.15 14.05 -11.88
N ASP A 240 14.88 14.98 -12.50
CA ASP A 240 16.09 15.57 -11.93
C ASP A 240 15.76 16.40 -10.69
N GLU A 241 14.64 17.11 -10.71
CA GLU A 241 14.14 17.87 -9.57
C GLU A 241 13.78 16.93 -8.40
N VAL A 242 13.06 15.83 -8.65
CA VAL A 242 12.73 14.83 -7.62
C VAL A 242 13.99 14.17 -7.06
N ILE A 243 14.99 13.87 -7.89
CA ILE A 243 16.29 13.37 -7.42
C ILE A 243 16.98 14.42 -6.54
N GLY A 244 16.91 15.70 -6.91
CA GLY A 244 17.39 16.79 -6.06
C GLY A 244 16.73 16.79 -4.68
N TRP A 245 15.41 16.61 -4.61
CA TRP A 245 14.68 16.56 -3.34
C TRP A 245 15.13 15.39 -2.45
N ILE A 246 15.39 14.22 -3.03
CA ILE A 246 15.91 13.04 -2.30
C ILE A 246 17.27 13.38 -1.65
N MET A 247 18.08 14.21 -2.31
CA MET A 247 19.38 14.65 -1.82
C MET A 247 19.32 15.88 -0.90
N GLY A 248 18.13 16.37 -0.56
CA GLY A 248 17.93 17.57 0.24
C GLY A 248 18.28 18.88 -0.48
N LYS A 249 18.20 18.90 -1.82
CA LYS A 249 18.46 20.08 -2.64
C LYS A 249 17.17 20.57 -3.29
N LYS A 250 16.84 21.85 -3.11
CA LYS A 250 15.86 22.56 -3.95
C LYS A 250 16.59 23.07 -5.18
N ILE A 251 16.24 22.57 -6.35
CA ILE A 251 16.74 23.02 -7.64
C ILE A 251 15.82 24.12 -8.16
#